data_22f6ae33b7a80c15db440ad34cb47a6e
#
_entry.id   22f6ae33b7a80c15db440ad34cb47a6e
#
_cell.length_a   1.000
_cell.length_b   1.000
_cell.length_c   1.000
_cell.angle_alpha   90.00
_cell.angle_beta   90.00
_cell.angle_gamma   90.00
#
_symmetry.space_group_name_H-M   'P 1'
#
loop_
_entity.id
_entity.type
_entity.pdbx_description
1 polymer ?
#
loop_
_entity_poly.entity_id
_entity_poly.type
_entity_poly.pdbx_seq_one_letter_code
_entity_poly.pdbx_strand_id
1 'polypeptide(L)'
;MLEAIDLARPPMLAPSSLTLHPGQLTGVIGPNGAGKTTLLKALAGLSRGPGTVRLDGQPFLPHPQRLAWLPASRDAVWPIPAAALVQLGLGPAAAPDPAAVSAALSACDAMALAHRPVAQLSTGERARVLLARAIVARPAWLLLDEPIANLDPGHRLDVMALLASEATRGAGVVLALHDLDLARRCDRLLLIANGAVIADGPPNMVLNTDQLGRVFGVQHGPDGWVRCSRFDH
;
A
#
# COMPACT_ATOMS: atom_id res chain seq x y z
N MET A 1 -9.29 11.50 8.62
CA MET A 1 -7.85 11.73 8.92
C MET A 1 -7.33 10.54 9.71
N LEU A 2 -6.16 9.98 9.35
CA LEU A 2 -5.51 8.89 10.07
C LEU A 2 -4.25 9.44 10.75
N GLU A 3 -4.19 9.32 12.06
CA GLU A 3 -3.11 9.87 12.89
C GLU A 3 -2.36 8.75 13.59
N ALA A 4 -1.04 8.79 13.52
CA ALA A 4 -0.13 8.02 14.34
C ALA A 4 0.53 8.95 15.35
N ILE A 5 0.49 8.59 16.62
CA ILE A 5 1.06 9.37 17.72
C ILE A 5 2.06 8.48 18.45
N ASP A 6 3.34 8.86 18.42
CA ASP A 6 4.47 8.14 19.01
C ASP A 6 4.50 6.65 18.68
N LEU A 7 4.11 6.34 17.45
CA LEU A 7 3.98 4.97 16.96
C LEU A 7 5.37 4.33 16.82
N ALA A 8 5.64 3.30 17.60
CA ALA A 8 6.93 2.59 17.56
C ALA A 8 6.75 1.08 17.54
N ARG A 9 7.69 0.39 16.87
CA ARG A 9 7.78 -1.09 16.81
C ARG A 9 9.26 -1.51 16.80
N PRO A 10 9.95 -1.38 17.96
CA PRO A 10 11.36 -1.74 18.03
C PRO A 10 11.61 -3.20 17.64
N PRO A 11 12.76 -3.52 17.00
CA PRO A 11 13.79 -2.59 16.53
C PRO A 11 13.49 -1.96 15.16
N MET A 12 12.37 -2.33 14.49
CA MET A 12 12.09 -2.06 13.09
C MET A 12 11.47 -0.69 12.81
N LEU A 13 10.85 -0.03 13.81
CA LEU A 13 10.26 1.28 13.68
C LEU A 13 10.54 2.10 14.95
N ALA A 14 11.29 3.17 14.80
CA ALA A 14 11.52 4.19 15.82
C ALA A 14 10.22 4.98 16.07
N PRO A 15 10.07 5.63 17.23
CA PRO A 15 8.93 6.48 17.53
C PRO A 15 8.70 7.50 16.40
N SER A 16 7.50 7.48 15.85
CA SER A 16 7.12 8.35 14.72
C SER A 16 5.70 8.86 14.93
N SER A 17 5.51 10.16 14.74
CA SER A 17 4.20 10.78 14.71
C SER A 17 3.95 11.34 13.32
N LEU A 18 2.81 11.01 12.71
CA LEU A 18 2.46 11.45 11.37
C LEU A 18 0.93 11.53 11.22
N THR A 19 0.51 12.40 10.32
CA THR A 19 -0.89 12.59 9.97
C THR A 19 -1.07 12.32 8.47
N LEU A 20 -2.01 11.44 8.13
CA LEU A 20 -2.37 11.10 6.77
C LEU A 20 -3.76 11.66 6.46
N HIS A 21 -3.95 12.11 5.24
CA HIS A 21 -5.20 12.77 4.82
C HIS A 21 -6.02 11.88 3.89
N PRO A 22 -7.36 11.86 4.03
CA PRO A 22 -8.22 11.24 3.04
C PRO A 22 -8.09 11.99 1.70
N GLY A 23 -8.39 11.31 0.60
CA GLY A 23 -8.27 11.89 -0.73
C GLY A 23 -6.83 12.03 -1.24
N GLN A 24 -5.85 11.41 -0.58
CA GLN A 24 -4.43 11.49 -0.93
C GLN A 24 -3.83 10.12 -1.19
N LEU A 25 -3.07 10.00 -2.27
CA LEU A 25 -2.24 8.84 -2.59
C LEU A 25 -0.85 9.05 -1.99
N THR A 26 -0.54 8.36 -0.89
CA THR A 26 0.73 8.47 -0.16
C THR A 26 1.59 7.25 -0.42
N GLY A 27 2.78 7.44 -0.99
CA GLY A 27 3.79 6.41 -1.17
C GLY A 27 4.72 6.31 0.06
N VAL A 28 5.02 5.11 0.50
CA VAL A 28 6.03 4.82 1.52
C VAL A 28 7.22 4.16 0.82
N ILE A 29 8.35 4.85 0.77
CA ILE A 29 9.57 4.42 0.10
C ILE A 29 10.71 4.24 1.10
N GLY A 30 11.69 3.44 0.73
CA GLY A 30 12.86 3.15 1.55
C GLY A 30 13.50 1.82 1.18
N PRO A 31 14.73 1.54 1.61
CA PRO A 31 15.42 0.27 1.36
C PRO A 31 14.67 -0.93 1.91
N ASN A 32 15.10 -2.13 1.51
CA ASN A 32 14.62 -3.36 2.13
C ASN A 32 15.01 -3.36 3.62
N GLY A 33 14.08 -3.77 4.48
CA GLY A 33 14.29 -3.75 5.94
C GLY A 33 14.16 -2.38 6.60
N ALA A 34 13.89 -1.28 5.86
CA ALA A 34 13.77 0.06 6.44
C ALA A 34 12.59 0.27 7.40
N GLY A 35 11.60 -0.65 7.42
CA GLY A 35 10.44 -0.54 8.30
C GLY A 35 9.11 -0.21 7.61
N LYS A 36 9.05 -0.17 6.27
CA LYS A 36 7.81 0.15 5.50
C LYS A 36 6.62 -0.73 5.88
N THR A 37 6.77 -2.05 5.77
CA THR A 37 5.75 -3.03 6.18
C THR A 37 5.37 -2.88 7.66
N THR A 38 6.36 -2.60 8.51
CA THR A 38 6.14 -2.42 9.96
C THR A 38 5.29 -1.19 10.22
N LEU A 39 5.58 -0.05 9.56
CA LEU A 39 4.76 1.16 9.65
C LEU A 39 3.33 0.89 9.18
N LEU A 40 3.14 0.30 7.99
CA LEU A 40 1.81 0.01 7.46
C LEU A 40 1.01 -0.93 8.36
N LYS A 41 1.63 -2.00 8.90
CA LYS A 41 0.98 -2.90 9.86
C LYS A 41 0.61 -2.19 11.15
N ALA A 42 1.46 -1.29 11.63
CA ALA A 42 1.20 -0.51 12.83
C ALA A 42 0.02 0.45 12.62
N LEU A 43 -0.04 1.16 11.49
CA LEU A 43 -1.16 2.00 11.08
C LEU A 43 -2.47 1.21 10.92
N ALA A 44 -2.38 -0.03 10.44
CA ALA A 44 -3.53 -0.92 10.31
C ALA A 44 -4.00 -1.52 11.66
N GLY A 45 -3.30 -1.24 12.76
CA GLY A 45 -3.60 -1.85 14.06
C GLY A 45 -3.25 -3.35 14.15
N LEU A 46 -2.46 -3.86 13.21
CA LEU A 46 -2.10 -5.29 13.09
C LEU A 46 -0.83 -5.66 13.87
N SER A 47 -0.16 -4.69 14.49
CA SER A 47 1.00 -4.93 15.34
C SER A 47 0.86 -4.21 16.66
N ARG A 48 1.27 -4.88 17.76
CA ARG A 48 1.26 -4.30 19.10
C ARG A 48 2.57 -3.55 19.36
N GLY A 49 2.52 -2.51 20.18
CA GLY A 49 3.68 -1.73 20.60
C GLY A 49 3.29 -0.33 21.07
N PRO A 50 4.27 0.50 21.47
CA PRO A 50 4.03 1.87 21.90
C PRO A 50 3.34 2.73 20.85
N GLY A 51 2.67 3.79 21.33
CA GLY A 51 1.96 4.74 20.50
C GLY A 51 0.52 4.34 20.20
N THR A 52 -0.20 5.25 19.59
CA THR A 52 -1.63 5.08 19.27
C THR A 52 -1.93 5.45 17.82
N VAL A 53 -2.94 4.79 17.26
CA VAL A 53 -3.51 5.16 15.94
C VAL A 53 -4.93 5.66 16.19
N ARG A 54 -5.25 6.80 15.59
CA ARG A 54 -6.60 7.39 15.62
C ARG A 54 -7.11 7.54 14.19
N LEU A 55 -8.39 7.33 14.04
CA LEU A 55 -9.11 7.60 12.81
C LEU A 55 -10.22 8.61 13.13
N ASP A 56 -10.11 9.79 12.51
CA ASP A 56 -11.00 10.94 12.75
C ASP A 56 -11.08 11.32 14.25
N GLY A 57 -9.91 11.36 14.91
CA GLY A 57 -9.78 11.70 16.33
C GLY A 57 -10.19 10.60 17.31
N GLN A 58 -10.78 9.49 16.83
CA GLN A 58 -11.21 8.37 17.64
C GLN A 58 -10.20 7.21 17.61
N PRO A 59 -10.07 6.44 18.69
CA PRO A 59 -9.26 5.22 18.66
C PRO A 59 -9.66 4.34 17.49
N PHE A 60 -8.66 3.85 16.75
CA PHE A 60 -8.91 3.05 15.56
C PHE A 60 -9.43 1.66 15.95
N LEU A 61 -10.61 1.30 15.43
CA LEU A 61 -11.16 -0.05 15.48
C LEU A 61 -11.22 -0.59 14.04
N PRO A 62 -10.54 -1.73 13.75
CA PRO A 62 -10.55 -2.33 12.43
C PRO A 62 -11.97 -2.69 11.97
N HIS A 63 -12.37 -2.18 10.79
CA HIS A 63 -13.62 -2.51 10.13
C HIS A 63 -13.42 -2.41 8.61
N PRO A 64 -13.94 -3.35 7.79
CA PRO A 64 -13.70 -3.38 6.34
C PRO A 64 -14.05 -2.10 5.59
N GLN A 65 -15.11 -1.40 5.99
CA GLN A 65 -15.49 -0.10 5.40
C GLN A 65 -14.62 1.06 5.89
N ARG A 66 -13.91 0.92 7.00
CA ARG A 66 -13.05 1.97 7.53
C ARG A 66 -11.63 1.84 7.01
N LEU A 67 -11.10 0.62 6.99
CA LEU A 67 -9.73 0.37 6.56
C LEU A 67 -9.59 -1.04 5.99
N ALA A 68 -9.01 -1.14 4.80
CA ALA A 68 -8.55 -2.40 4.23
C ALA A 68 -7.03 -2.48 4.24
N TRP A 69 -6.53 -3.67 4.52
CA TRP A 69 -5.13 -4.04 4.51
C TRP A 69 -4.83 -5.06 3.42
N LEU A 70 -3.84 -4.77 2.57
CA LEU A 70 -3.27 -5.71 1.60
C LEU A 70 -1.82 -6.00 1.98
N PRO A 71 -1.49 -7.24 2.42
CA PRO A 71 -0.11 -7.64 2.72
C PRO A 71 0.73 -7.84 1.46
N ALA A 72 2.06 -7.73 1.58
CA ALA A 72 3.00 -8.08 0.51
C ALA A 72 2.98 -9.59 0.19
N SER A 73 2.82 -10.44 1.21
CA SER A 73 2.63 -11.88 1.01
C SER A 73 1.30 -12.17 0.31
N ARG A 74 1.37 -12.98 -0.73
CA ARG A 74 0.23 -13.36 -1.57
C ARG A 74 -0.07 -14.85 -1.50
N ASP A 75 0.25 -15.47 -0.36
CA ASP A 75 0.17 -16.91 -0.12
C ASP A 75 -1.28 -17.44 0.03
N ALA A 76 -2.25 -16.73 -0.50
CA ALA A 76 -3.63 -17.21 -0.56
C ALA A 76 -3.73 -18.37 -1.58
N VAL A 77 -3.57 -19.59 -1.09
CA VAL A 77 -3.70 -20.83 -1.88
C VAL A 77 -5.01 -21.56 -1.60
N TRP A 78 -6.06 -20.82 -1.33
CA TRP A 78 -7.35 -21.41 -0.97
C TRP A 78 -8.07 -21.99 -2.19
N PRO A 79 -8.71 -23.17 -2.08
CA PRO A 79 -9.43 -23.80 -3.18
C PRO A 79 -10.83 -23.20 -3.40
N ILE A 80 -11.02 -21.91 -3.12
CA ILE A 80 -12.29 -21.20 -3.32
C ILE A 80 -12.21 -20.36 -4.60
N PRO A 81 -13.36 -20.09 -5.27
CA PRO A 81 -13.40 -19.19 -6.42
C PRO A 81 -12.92 -17.78 -6.07
N ALA A 82 -12.31 -17.09 -7.04
CA ALA A 82 -11.83 -15.72 -6.84
C ALA A 82 -12.95 -14.76 -6.39
N ALA A 83 -14.16 -14.88 -6.96
CA ALA A 83 -15.31 -14.10 -6.52
C ALA A 83 -15.66 -14.31 -5.05
N ALA A 84 -15.57 -15.54 -4.55
CA ALA A 84 -15.81 -15.85 -3.14
C ALA A 84 -14.73 -15.23 -2.24
N LEU A 85 -13.46 -15.22 -2.68
CA LEU A 85 -12.40 -14.53 -1.96
C LEU A 85 -12.64 -13.01 -1.90
N VAL A 86 -13.08 -12.39 -3.00
CA VAL A 86 -13.41 -10.96 -3.05
C VAL A 86 -14.58 -10.63 -2.13
N GLN A 87 -15.64 -11.48 -2.12
CA GLN A 87 -16.79 -11.34 -1.22
C GLN A 87 -16.38 -11.24 0.26
N LEU A 88 -15.33 -11.96 0.69
CA LEU A 88 -14.83 -11.88 2.07
C LEU A 88 -14.33 -10.47 2.44
N GLY A 89 -13.99 -9.65 1.46
CA GLY A 89 -13.56 -8.26 1.68
C GLY A 89 -14.68 -7.34 2.20
N LEU A 90 -15.95 -7.71 2.03
CA LEU A 90 -17.09 -6.99 2.59
C LEU A 90 -17.21 -7.16 4.11
N GLY A 91 -16.54 -8.18 4.68
CA GLY A 91 -16.55 -8.49 6.10
C GLY A 91 -17.45 -9.66 6.47
N PRO A 92 -17.27 -10.22 7.69
CA PRO A 92 -17.90 -11.48 8.07
C PRO A 92 -19.42 -11.41 8.27
N ALA A 93 -19.95 -10.22 8.55
CA ALA A 93 -21.39 -10.01 8.78
C ALA A 93 -22.10 -9.41 7.54
N ALA A 94 -21.38 -9.17 6.44
CA ALA A 94 -21.98 -8.59 5.24
C ALA A 94 -22.81 -9.65 4.49
N ALA A 95 -23.98 -9.23 4.02
CA ALA A 95 -24.76 -10.02 3.06
C ALA A 95 -23.96 -10.17 1.74
N PRO A 96 -24.17 -11.25 0.98
CA PRO A 96 -23.61 -11.38 -0.34
C PRO A 96 -23.99 -10.21 -1.25
N ASP A 97 -22.99 -9.61 -1.90
CA ASP A 97 -23.18 -8.53 -2.87
C ASP A 97 -22.43 -8.86 -4.18
N PRO A 98 -23.05 -9.64 -5.08
CA PRO A 98 -22.45 -10.00 -6.36
C PRO A 98 -22.15 -8.79 -7.25
N ALA A 99 -22.91 -7.71 -7.13
CA ALA A 99 -22.70 -6.51 -7.92
C ALA A 99 -21.39 -5.78 -7.49
N ALA A 100 -21.20 -5.61 -6.18
CA ALA A 100 -19.96 -5.05 -5.64
C ALA A 100 -18.75 -5.92 -5.97
N VAL A 101 -18.89 -7.25 -5.87
CA VAL A 101 -17.81 -8.21 -6.23
C VAL A 101 -17.45 -8.09 -7.71
N SER A 102 -18.44 -8.07 -8.61
CA SER A 102 -18.21 -7.93 -10.05
C SER A 102 -17.55 -6.59 -10.39
N ALA A 103 -18.00 -5.50 -9.77
CA ALA A 103 -17.43 -4.18 -9.96
C ALA A 103 -15.95 -4.13 -9.51
N ALA A 104 -15.63 -4.71 -8.34
CA ALA A 104 -14.27 -4.76 -7.82
C ALA A 104 -13.34 -5.61 -8.70
N LEU A 105 -13.82 -6.79 -9.16
CA LEU A 105 -13.07 -7.65 -10.09
C LEU A 105 -12.82 -6.94 -11.42
N SER A 106 -13.82 -6.26 -11.98
CA SER A 106 -13.69 -5.50 -13.22
C SER A 106 -12.69 -4.35 -13.09
N ALA A 107 -12.73 -3.62 -11.98
CA ALA A 107 -11.79 -2.52 -11.71
C ALA A 107 -10.32 -2.99 -11.62
N CYS A 108 -10.10 -4.27 -11.28
CA CYS A 108 -8.77 -4.88 -11.19
C CYS A 108 -8.43 -5.76 -12.42
N ASP A 109 -9.16 -5.66 -13.53
CA ASP A 109 -9.00 -6.53 -14.71
C ASP A 109 -8.95 -8.02 -14.34
N ALA A 110 -9.81 -8.46 -13.44
CA ALA A 110 -9.86 -9.81 -12.90
C ALA A 110 -11.23 -10.49 -13.07
N MET A 111 -12.15 -9.90 -13.81
CA MET A 111 -13.52 -10.43 -13.98
C MET A 111 -13.53 -11.83 -14.62
N ALA A 112 -12.65 -12.08 -15.58
CA ALA A 112 -12.50 -13.40 -16.23
C ALA A 112 -12.03 -14.50 -15.25
N LEU A 113 -11.49 -14.11 -14.09
CA LEU A 113 -10.98 -15.02 -13.07
C LEU A 113 -12.04 -15.39 -12.02
N ALA A 114 -13.24 -14.76 -12.05
CA ALA A 114 -14.24 -14.84 -10.99
C ALA A 114 -14.54 -16.27 -10.50
N HIS A 115 -14.63 -17.22 -11.42
CA HIS A 115 -14.97 -18.61 -11.13
C HIS A 115 -13.76 -19.54 -10.94
N ARG A 116 -12.53 -19.05 -11.20
CA ARG A 116 -11.33 -19.85 -11.05
C ARG A 116 -10.93 -19.99 -9.58
N PRO A 117 -10.52 -21.19 -9.13
CA PRO A 117 -9.95 -21.37 -7.80
C PRO A 117 -8.70 -20.50 -7.60
N VAL A 118 -8.61 -19.82 -6.48
CA VAL A 118 -7.47 -18.93 -6.15
C VAL A 118 -6.13 -19.68 -6.18
N ALA A 119 -6.13 -20.95 -5.78
CA ALA A 119 -4.95 -21.82 -5.82
C ALA A 119 -4.39 -22.04 -7.24
N GLN A 120 -5.21 -21.86 -8.30
CA GLN A 120 -4.83 -22.05 -9.70
C GLN A 120 -4.44 -20.75 -10.40
N LEU A 121 -4.49 -19.62 -9.71
CA LEU A 121 -4.12 -18.32 -10.25
C LEU A 121 -2.60 -18.14 -10.24
N SER A 122 -2.07 -17.54 -11.32
CA SER A 122 -0.70 -17.04 -11.33
C SER A 122 -0.49 -15.98 -10.25
N THR A 123 0.75 -15.65 -9.94
CA THR A 123 1.06 -14.61 -8.93
C THR A 123 0.45 -13.26 -9.28
N GLY A 124 0.50 -12.84 -10.56
CA GLY A 124 -0.10 -11.60 -11.03
C GLY A 124 -1.63 -11.61 -11.00
N GLU A 125 -2.27 -12.69 -11.47
CA GLU A 125 -3.72 -12.87 -11.38
C GLU A 125 -4.20 -12.83 -9.93
N ARG A 126 -3.49 -13.51 -9.04
CA ARG A 126 -3.80 -13.52 -7.60
C ARG A 126 -3.64 -12.12 -6.98
N ALA A 127 -2.63 -11.36 -7.40
CA ALA A 127 -2.44 -9.99 -6.95
C ALA A 127 -3.65 -9.10 -7.28
N ARG A 128 -4.17 -9.18 -8.51
CA ARG A 128 -5.34 -8.44 -8.96
C ARG A 128 -6.60 -8.83 -8.18
N VAL A 129 -6.81 -10.12 -7.93
CA VAL A 129 -7.94 -10.61 -7.12
C VAL A 129 -7.84 -10.17 -5.66
N LEU A 130 -6.64 -10.17 -5.06
CA LEU A 130 -6.43 -9.68 -3.70
C LEU A 130 -6.62 -8.15 -3.60
N LEU A 131 -6.25 -7.40 -4.64
CA LEU A 131 -6.55 -5.97 -4.71
C LEU A 131 -8.07 -5.74 -4.82
N ALA A 132 -8.77 -6.50 -5.67
CA ALA A 132 -10.24 -6.45 -5.76
C ALA A 132 -10.90 -6.71 -4.40
N ARG A 133 -10.40 -7.70 -3.64
CA ARG A 133 -10.84 -7.95 -2.26
C ARG A 133 -10.61 -6.75 -1.34
N ALA A 134 -9.51 -6.02 -1.50
CA ALA A 134 -9.22 -4.88 -0.65
C ALA A 134 -10.15 -3.69 -0.92
N ILE A 135 -10.59 -3.49 -2.18
CA ILE A 135 -11.41 -2.34 -2.57
C ILE A 135 -12.92 -2.61 -2.55
N VAL A 136 -13.38 -3.89 -2.48
CA VAL A 136 -14.80 -4.26 -2.65
C VAL A 136 -15.73 -3.58 -1.65
N ALA A 137 -15.27 -3.38 -0.40
CA ALA A 137 -16.04 -2.69 0.65
C ALA A 137 -16.00 -1.15 0.52
N ARG A 138 -15.31 -0.60 -0.50
CA ARG A 138 -15.08 0.83 -0.68
C ARG A 138 -14.57 1.50 0.60
N PRO A 139 -13.46 1.01 1.19
CA PRO A 139 -12.98 1.49 2.48
C PRO A 139 -12.60 2.96 2.45
N ALA A 140 -12.69 3.63 3.59
CA ALA A 140 -12.21 5.00 3.74
C ALA A 140 -10.66 5.07 3.68
N TRP A 141 -9.98 3.98 4.04
CA TRP A 141 -8.52 3.86 4.01
C TRP A 141 -8.07 2.55 3.36
N LEU A 142 -7.10 2.65 2.46
CA LEU A 142 -6.39 1.53 1.84
C LEU A 142 -4.93 1.57 2.29
N LEU A 143 -4.49 0.56 3.03
CA LEU A 143 -3.08 0.37 3.38
C LEU A 143 -2.56 -0.85 2.60
N LEU A 144 -1.60 -0.64 1.70
CA LEU A 144 -1.20 -1.62 0.70
C LEU A 144 0.32 -1.84 0.76
N ASP A 145 0.72 -3.06 1.07
CA ASP A 145 2.13 -3.42 1.11
C ASP A 145 2.55 -4.04 -0.22
N GLU A 146 3.31 -3.30 -1.02
CA GLU A 146 3.81 -3.67 -2.35
C GLU A 146 2.70 -4.15 -3.32
N PRO A 147 1.62 -3.37 -3.54
CA PRO A 147 0.47 -3.84 -4.33
C PRO A 147 0.79 -4.15 -5.79
N ILE A 148 1.86 -3.58 -6.33
CA ILE A 148 2.31 -3.70 -7.72
C ILE A 148 3.44 -4.72 -7.92
N ALA A 149 3.92 -5.37 -6.85
CA ALA A 149 4.95 -6.39 -6.98
C ALA A 149 4.44 -7.58 -7.79
N ASN A 150 5.33 -8.15 -8.62
CA ASN A 150 5.04 -9.30 -9.50
C ASN A 150 3.96 -9.06 -10.57
N LEU A 151 3.66 -7.81 -10.88
CA LEU A 151 2.85 -7.41 -12.04
C LEU A 151 3.77 -6.99 -13.19
N ASP A 152 3.33 -7.23 -14.41
CA ASP A 152 3.98 -6.66 -15.59
C ASP A 152 3.82 -5.12 -15.62
N PRO A 153 4.62 -4.42 -16.45
CA PRO A 153 4.62 -2.95 -16.48
C PRO A 153 3.26 -2.32 -16.77
N GLY A 154 2.45 -2.92 -17.66
CA GLY A 154 1.11 -2.41 -17.99
C GLY A 154 0.19 -2.47 -16.78
N HIS A 155 0.07 -3.64 -16.15
CA HIS A 155 -0.76 -3.82 -14.97
C HIS A 155 -0.29 -2.98 -13.76
N ARG A 156 1.02 -2.69 -13.62
CA ARG A 156 1.48 -1.74 -12.58
C ARG A 156 0.89 -0.35 -12.76
N LEU A 157 0.84 0.13 -14.02
CA LEU A 157 0.24 1.43 -14.34
C LEU A 157 -1.26 1.44 -14.08
N ASP A 158 -1.97 0.36 -14.44
CA ASP A 158 -3.40 0.22 -14.22
C ASP A 158 -3.73 0.23 -12.71
N VAL A 159 -2.96 -0.50 -11.90
CA VAL A 159 -3.12 -0.48 -10.43
C VAL A 159 -2.85 0.91 -9.87
N MET A 160 -1.80 1.62 -10.30
CA MET A 160 -1.54 2.98 -9.85
C MET A 160 -2.66 3.95 -10.23
N ALA A 161 -3.23 3.83 -11.44
CA ALA A 161 -4.38 4.61 -11.89
C ALA A 161 -5.64 4.32 -11.05
N LEU A 162 -5.90 3.04 -10.76
CA LEU A 162 -6.99 2.63 -9.88
C LEU A 162 -6.83 3.23 -8.47
N LEU A 163 -5.64 3.15 -7.87
CA LEU A 163 -5.38 3.68 -6.54
C LEU A 163 -5.50 5.23 -6.50
N ALA A 164 -5.08 5.93 -7.54
CA ALA A 164 -5.29 7.37 -7.70
C ALA A 164 -6.80 7.70 -7.82
N SER A 165 -7.57 6.88 -8.54
CA SER A 165 -9.03 7.01 -8.61
C SER A 165 -9.70 6.81 -7.24
N GLU A 166 -9.25 5.83 -6.46
CA GLU A 166 -9.74 5.62 -5.09
C GLU A 166 -9.41 6.83 -4.19
N ALA A 167 -8.22 7.43 -4.33
CA ALA A 167 -7.88 8.67 -3.63
C ALA A 167 -8.79 9.83 -4.07
N THR A 168 -9.00 10.02 -5.38
CA THR A 168 -9.91 11.06 -5.91
C THR A 168 -11.34 10.87 -5.41
N ARG A 169 -11.80 9.63 -5.19
CA ARG A 169 -13.09 9.30 -4.58
C ARG A 169 -13.18 9.75 -3.10
N GLY A 170 -12.06 10.09 -2.48
CA GLY A 170 -11.96 10.52 -1.09
C GLY A 170 -11.35 9.49 -0.14
N ALA A 171 -10.94 8.30 -0.61
CA ALA A 171 -10.22 7.36 0.23
C ALA A 171 -8.80 7.86 0.52
N GLY A 172 -8.29 7.63 1.73
CA GLY A 172 -6.87 7.75 2.00
C GLY A 172 -6.13 6.49 1.54
N VAL A 173 -5.18 6.62 0.63
CA VAL A 173 -4.43 5.49 0.08
C VAL A 173 -2.97 5.59 0.49
N VAL A 174 -2.47 4.56 1.16
CA VAL A 174 -1.06 4.48 1.57
C VAL A 174 -0.46 3.18 1.05
N LEU A 175 0.60 3.27 0.27
CA LEU A 175 1.20 2.09 -0.33
C LEU A 175 2.73 2.08 -0.20
N ALA A 176 3.30 0.91 0.15
CA ALA A 176 4.74 0.71 0.08
C ALA A 176 5.16 0.46 -1.36
N LEU A 177 6.23 1.14 -1.78
CA LEU A 177 6.78 1.07 -3.13
C LEU A 177 8.30 0.88 -3.09
N HIS A 178 8.81 0.14 -4.09
CA HIS A 178 10.25 0.06 -4.38
C HIS A 178 10.61 0.81 -5.68
N ASP A 179 9.62 1.03 -6.54
CA ASP A 179 9.79 1.69 -7.82
C ASP A 179 9.70 3.22 -7.63
N LEU A 180 10.83 3.90 -7.79
CA LEU A 180 10.94 5.35 -7.59
C LEU A 180 10.23 6.14 -8.70
N ASP A 181 10.10 5.59 -9.91
CA ASP A 181 9.37 6.24 -11.00
C ASP A 181 7.87 6.20 -10.76
N LEU A 182 7.35 5.09 -10.25
CA LEU A 182 5.96 5.00 -9.82
C LEU A 182 5.68 5.82 -8.56
N ALA A 183 6.65 5.96 -7.66
CA ALA A 183 6.54 6.82 -6.49
C ALA A 183 6.31 8.29 -6.87
N ARG A 184 6.84 8.77 -8.01
CA ARG A 184 6.58 10.12 -8.54
C ARG A 184 5.11 10.40 -8.85
N ARG A 185 4.29 9.37 -9.01
CA ARG A 185 2.84 9.46 -9.27
C ARG A 185 2.00 9.64 -8.01
N CYS A 186 2.61 9.52 -6.82
CA CYS A 186 1.94 9.79 -5.55
C CYS A 186 1.82 11.30 -5.30
N ASP A 187 0.83 11.69 -4.51
CA ASP A 187 0.67 13.09 -4.07
C ASP A 187 1.68 13.44 -2.97
N ARG A 188 2.03 12.43 -2.15
CA ARG A 188 2.93 12.56 -1.01
C ARG A 188 3.80 11.32 -0.88
N LEU A 189 5.03 11.51 -0.40
CA LEU A 189 5.95 10.43 -0.09
C LEU A 189 6.43 10.52 1.35
N LEU A 190 6.51 9.35 1.99
CA LEU A 190 7.23 9.12 3.23
C LEU A 190 8.48 8.33 2.92
N LEU A 191 9.66 8.88 3.16
CA LEU A 191 10.94 8.17 3.03
C LEU A 191 11.32 7.60 4.38
N ILE A 192 11.46 6.27 4.44
CA ILE A 192 11.87 5.56 5.65
C ILE A 192 13.28 5.01 5.47
N ALA A 193 14.14 5.27 6.44
CA ALA A 193 15.46 4.66 6.54
C ALA A 193 15.76 4.32 8.00
N ASN A 194 16.37 3.15 8.25
CA ASN A 194 16.75 2.69 9.58
C ASN A 194 15.60 2.77 10.62
N GLY A 195 14.38 2.45 10.19
CA GLY A 195 13.20 2.48 11.04
C GLY A 195 12.62 3.86 11.35
N ALA A 196 13.15 4.94 10.77
CA ALA A 196 12.65 6.30 10.99
C ALA A 196 12.11 6.92 9.69
N VAL A 197 11.06 7.73 9.80
CA VAL A 197 10.61 8.61 8.70
C VAL A 197 11.58 9.79 8.64
N ILE A 198 12.41 9.84 7.60
CA ILE A 198 13.47 10.86 7.45
C ILE A 198 13.11 11.98 6.48
N ALA A 199 12.08 11.77 5.65
CA ALA A 199 11.50 12.82 4.82
C ALA A 199 10.01 12.57 4.59
N ASP A 200 9.25 13.64 4.48
CA ASP A 200 7.80 13.67 4.32
C ASP A 200 7.42 14.88 3.48
N GLY A 201 6.75 14.66 2.35
CA GLY A 201 6.34 15.76 1.48
C GLY A 201 6.02 15.31 0.05
N PRO A 202 5.83 16.26 -0.87
CA PRO A 202 5.56 15.94 -2.27
C PRO A 202 6.78 15.26 -2.93
N PRO A 203 6.56 14.47 -3.99
CA PRO A 203 7.61 13.66 -4.62
C PRO A 203 8.87 14.44 -5.02
N ASN A 204 8.73 15.65 -5.53
CA ASN A 204 9.86 16.49 -5.94
C ASN A 204 10.77 16.92 -4.77
N MET A 205 10.23 17.01 -3.56
CA MET A 205 11.01 17.31 -2.35
C MET A 205 11.68 16.07 -1.77
N VAL A 206 10.98 14.93 -1.79
CA VAL A 206 11.47 13.69 -1.18
C VAL A 206 12.42 12.93 -2.09
N LEU A 207 12.19 12.96 -3.42
CA LEU A 207 13.04 12.29 -4.42
C LEU A 207 14.17 13.19 -4.92
N ASN A 208 14.76 14.01 -4.04
CA ASN A 208 15.95 14.79 -4.39
C ASN A 208 17.23 13.94 -4.38
N THR A 209 18.22 14.38 -5.15
CA THR A 209 19.46 13.63 -5.39
C THR A 209 20.23 13.32 -4.10
N ASP A 210 20.25 14.25 -3.14
CA ASP A 210 21.01 14.08 -1.90
C ASP A 210 20.38 13.00 -1.00
N GLN A 211 19.05 12.99 -0.86
CA GLN A 211 18.34 11.97 -0.06
C GLN A 211 18.44 10.60 -0.71
N LEU A 212 18.23 10.53 -2.03
CA LEU A 212 18.33 9.27 -2.76
C LEU A 212 19.75 8.71 -2.76
N GLY A 213 20.74 9.59 -2.90
CA GLY A 213 22.15 9.21 -2.78
C GLY A 213 22.48 8.61 -1.42
N ARG A 214 22.05 9.26 -0.34
CA ARG A 214 22.30 8.80 1.04
C ARG A 214 21.57 7.50 1.40
N VAL A 215 20.32 7.33 0.91
CA VAL A 215 19.44 6.24 1.33
C VAL A 215 19.55 5.01 0.42
N PHE A 216 19.61 5.25 -0.90
CA PHE A 216 19.60 4.19 -1.89
C PHE A 216 20.92 4.04 -2.65
N GLY A 217 21.87 4.96 -2.47
CA GLY A 217 23.11 4.98 -3.25
C GLY A 217 22.91 5.27 -4.73
N VAL A 218 21.82 5.96 -5.10
CA VAL A 218 21.46 6.28 -6.49
C VAL A 218 21.19 7.77 -6.69
N GLN A 219 21.38 8.23 -7.92
CA GLN A 219 20.98 9.56 -8.37
C GLN A 219 20.28 9.47 -9.72
N HIS A 220 19.49 10.45 -10.06
CA HIS A 220 18.86 10.53 -11.37
C HIS A 220 19.84 11.12 -12.39
N GLY A 221 20.22 10.32 -13.40
CA GLY A 221 21.02 10.74 -14.55
C GLY A 221 20.14 11.03 -15.77
N PRO A 222 20.76 11.44 -16.92
CA PRO A 222 20.03 11.69 -18.16
C PRO A 222 19.23 10.47 -18.67
N ASP A 223 19.77 9.28 -18.47
CA ASP A 223 19.20 8.02 -18.98
C ASP A 223 18.46 7.21 -17.88
N GLY A 224 18.15 7.82 -16.73
CA GLY A 224 17.48 7.18 -15.60
C GLY A 224 18.34 7.11 -14.34
N TRP A 225 18.06 6.11 -13.48
CA TRP A 225 18.74 5.94 -12.20
C TRP A 225 20.14 5.36 -12.37
N VAL A 226 21.16 6.05 -11.82
CA VAL A 226 22.56 5.60 -11.82
C VAL A 226 23.09 5.51 -10.38
N ARG A 227 24.06 4.63 -10.13
CA ARG A 227 24.72 4.56 -8.82
C ARG A 227 25.52 5.83 -8.54
N CYS A 228 25.47 6.31 -7.31
CA CYS A 228 26.34 7.38 -6.84
C CYS A 228 27.75 6.83 -6.63
N SER A 229 28.74 7.39 -7.32
CA SER A 229 30.17 7.05 -7.14
C SER A 229 30.76 7.51 -5.79
N ARG A 230 30.00 8.21 -4.94
CA ARG A 230 30.47 8.84 -3.68
C ARG A 230 30.18 8.04 -2.41
N PHE A 231 29.57 6.85 -2.49
CA PHE A 231 29.16 6.06 -1.30
C PHE A 231 29.83 4.69 -1.23
N ASP A 232 31.04 4.53 -1.80
CA ASP A 232 31.90 3.40 -1.47
C ASP A 232 32.61 3.72 -0.13
N HIS A 233 31.92 3.48 0.98
CA HIS A 233 32.55 3.35 2.31
C HIS A 233 31.70 2.41 3.19
#